data_c3f0352cc35f6f92503ffc276bdfc276
#
_entry.id   c3f0352cc35f6f92503ffc276bdfc276
#
_cell.length_a   1.000
_cell.length_b   1.000
_cell.length_c   1.000
_cell.angle_alpha   90.00
_cell.angle_beta   90.00
_cell.angle_gamma   90.00
#
_symmetry.space_group_name_H-M   'P 1'
#
loop_
_entity.id
_entity.type
_entity.pdbx_description
1 polymer ?
#
loop_
_entity_poly.entity_id
_entity_poly.type
_entity_poly.pdbx_seq_one_letter_code
_entity_poly.pdbx_strand_id
1 'polypeptide(L)'
;MSEFSFVIIDDDLVAADIQRILLEKQGHKVQVSLDASNAVEFVSRTKPEVLLIDIMTPAIDGLEVVRLMRSVPELRGLKIIVVSSESYPADRDRALAMGADGMILKPVDPATFVDEVLALATNDIDITYWGLRGTMPRPGRKALRYGGNTTCVSMEMPGGQFFIFDAGSGLCELSRHIMASRGGKLSAKIFISHPHSDHIKALPLFVPFHIPGNEFEILGPGQGALTMREMVAAQMDGVYAPIPLRPFGARVSYRNLSEEEFMVGDVRVGTLLLAHPGNCLGYRVTLGERVFCFVTDNELYQKGMPGYDPGFIERLTEFVRGADILLTDAAFTDEVYKGRVNWGHSGTSEVAALAHAAGVKELQLMQHDPEQTDDDIDAKLAEARAALDALGSSVLCTAPPEFSRRRMTASGMVAELPPVEN
;
A
#
# COMPACT_ATOMS: atom_id res chain seq x y z
N MET A 1 3.80 14.03 -18.32
CA MET A 1 3.70 14.40 -16.88
C MET A 1 3.43 15.88 -16.82
N SER A 2 2.65 16.35 -15.84
CA SER A 2 2.42 17.80 -15.64
C SER A 2 3.74 18.47 -15.22
N GLU A 3 4.04 19.62 -15.76
CA GLU A 3 5.19 20.43 -15.37
C GLU A 3 4.88 21.07 -14.01
N PHE A 4 5.72 20.85 -13.00
CA PHE A 4 5.63 21.50 -11.68
C PHE A 4 6.69 22.58 -11.53
N SER A 5 6.39 23.58 -10.68
CA SER A 5 7.32 24.59 -10.25
C SER A 5 7.82 24.29 -8.82
N PHE A 6 9.13 24.15 -8.67
CA PHE A 6 9.80 23.83 -7.42
C PHE A 6 10.62 25.01 -6.89
N VAL A 7 10.68 25.11 -5.57
CA VAL A 7 11.74 25.80 -4.85
C VAL A 7 12.48 24.80 -3.99
N ILE A 8 13.80 24.84 -4.01
CA ILE A 8 14.68 24.05 -3.12
C ILE A 8 15.37 25.04 -2.18
N ILE A 9 15.30 24.75 -0.87
CA ILE A 9 16.02 25.49 0.17
C ILE A 9 16.92 24.50 0.91
N ASP A 10 18.22 24.59 0.66
CA ASP A 10 19.23 23.66 1.18
C ASP A 10 20.57 24.38 1.19
N ASP A 11 21.28 24.49 2.31
CA ASP A 11 22.56 25.17 2.43
C ASP A 11 23.73 24.37 1.84
N ASP A 12 23.54 23.06 1.62
CA ASP A 12 24.48 22.23 0.87
C ASP A 12 24.23 22.40 -0.65
N LEU A 13 25.10 23.19 -1.30
CA LEU A 13 25.06 23.44 -2.74
C LEU A 13 25.05 22.15 -3.55
N VAL A 14 25.79 21.10 -3.13
CA VAL A 14 25.90 19.83 -3.88
C VAL A 14 24.58 19.08 -3.78
N ALA A 15 24.00 18.99 -2.60
CA ALA A 15 22.69 18.35 -2.41
C ALA A 15 21.59 19.08 -3.19
N ALA A 16 21.56 20.42 -3.11
CA ALA A 16 20.61 21.25 -3.85
C ALA A 16 20.74 21.08 -5.37
N ASP A 17 21.95 21.07 -5.90
CA ASP A 17 22.20 20.88 -7.34
C ASP A 17 21.82 19.48 -7.83
N ILE A 18 22.08 18.44 -7.06
CA ILE A 18 21.63 17.08 -7.41
C ILE A 18 20.10 17.04 -7.54
N GLN A 19 19.39 17.52 -6.53
CA GLN A 19 17.91 17.59 -6.55
C GLN A 19 17.40 18.40 -7.75
N ARG A 20 17.99 19.58 -7.99
CA ARG A 20 17.63 20.44 -9.12
C ARG A 20 17.82 19.73 -10.46
N ILE A 21 19.01 19.15 -10.71
CA ILE A 21 19.31 18.45 -11.95
C ILE A 21 18.35 17.30 -12.22
N LEU A 22 18.01 16.52 -11.18
CA LEU A 22 17.08 15.40 -11.31
C LEU A 22 15.69 15.87 -11.72
N LEU A 23 15.16 16.92 -11.08
CA LEU A 23 13.84 17.48 -11.38
C LEU A 23 13.81 18.17 -12.76
N GLU A 24 14.82 18.99 -13.09
CA GLU A 24 14.90 19.66 -14.40
C GLU A 24 15.01 18.67 -15.56
N LYS A 25 15.71 17.54 -15.36
CA LYS A 25 15.83 16.47 -16.36
C LYS A 25 14.47 15.84 -16.72
N GLN A 26 13.51 15.89 -15.82
CA GLN A 26 12.13 15.43 -16.02
C GLN A 26 11.18 16.54 -16.50
N GLY A 27 11.72 17.73 -16.80
CA GLY A 27 10.97 18.85 -17.38
C GLY A 27 10.30 19.77 -16.37
N HIS A 28 10.69 19.72 -15.09
CA HIS A 28 10.17 20.61 -14.07
C HIS A 28 10.96 21.94 -13.98
N LYS A 29 10.34 22.99 -13.47
CA LYS A 29 10.98 24.29 -13.21
C LYS A 29 11.50 24.33 -11.78
N VAL A 30 12.77 24.65 -11.58
CA VAL A 30 13.39 24.63 -10.25
C VAL A 30 14.11 25.95 -9.96
N GLN A 31 13.87 26.52 -8.80
CA GLN A 31 14.66 27.61 -8.23
C GLN A 31 15.31 27.15 -6.93
N VAL A 32 16.54 27.58 -6.69
CA VAL A 32 17.32 27.18 -5.52
C VAL A 32 17.65 28.38 -4.67
N SER A 33 17.53 28.25 -3.36
CA SER A 33 18.07 29.17 -2.37
C SER A 33 18.96 28.42 -1.40
N LEU A 34 20.16 28.93 -1.15
CA LEU A 34 21.09 28.36 -0.15
C LEU A 34 20.90 29.02 1.24
N ASP A 35 19.93 29.93 1.37
CA ASP A 35 19.66 30.67 2.60
C ASP A 35 18.17 30.54 2.96
N ALA A 36 17.92 29.94 4.12
CA ALA A 36 16.60 29.76 4.68
C ALA A 36 16.06 30.99 5.42
N SER A 37 16.91 32.01 5.73
CA SER A 37 16.50 33.17 6.52
C SER A 37 15.38 33.99 5.88
N ASN A 38 15.34 34.04 4.54
CA ASN A 38 14.32 34.77 3.76
C ASN A 38 13.34 33.80 3.04
N ALA A 39 13.24 32.57 3.50
CA ALA A 39 12.46 31.51 2.86
C ALA A 39 11.01 31.91 2.58
N VAL A 40 10.32 32.47 3.56
CA VAL A 40 8.90 32.88 3.42
C VAL A 40 8.73 33.95 2.34
N GLU A 41 9.60 34.95 2.31
CA GLU A 41 9.57 36.04 1.30
C GLU A 41 9.89 35.44 -0.09
N PHE A 42 10.92 34.62 -0.18
CA PHE A 42 11.34 34.00 -1.43
C PHE A 42 10.23 33.13 -2.04
N VAL A 43 9.62 32.25 -1.23
CA VAL A 43 8.51 31.39 -1.66
C VAL A 43 7.25 32.20 -2.00
N SER A 44 6.92 33.24 -1.20
CA SER A 44 5.76 34.11 -1.50
C SER A 44 5.90 34.84 -2.83
N ARG A 45 7.14 35.23 -3.20
CA ARG A 45 7.43 35.89 -4.46
C ARG A 45 7.42 34.94 -5.65
N THR A 46 8.02 33.73 -5.48
CA THR A 46 8.19 32.79 -6.57
C THR A 46 6.92 31.93 -6.81
N LYS A 47 6.09 31.78 -5.78
CA LYS A 47 4.82 31.01 -5.78
C LYS A 47 4.98 29.63 -6.40
N PRO A 48 5.91 28.80 -5.89
CA PRO A 48 6.07 27.44 -6.39
C PRO A 48 4.87 26.58 -5.99
N GLU A 49 4.67 25.47 -6.70
CA GLU A 49 3.71 24.43 -6.32
C GLU A 49 4.28 23.54 -5.21
N VAL A 50 5.61 23.33 -5.23
CA VAL A 50 6.31 22.45 -4.29
C VAL A 50 7.56 23.14 -3.73
N LEU A 51 7.72 23.06 -2.41
CA LEU A 51 8.93 23.45 -1.68
C LEU A 51 9.64 22.17 -1.19
N LEU A 52 10.90 22.02 -1.58
CA LEU A 52 11.82 21.07 -0.94
C LEU A 52 12.68 21.83 0.05
N ILE A 53 12.77 21.39 1.30
CA ILE A 53 13.50 22.09 2.34
C ILE A 53 14.31 21.15 3.22
N ASP A 54 15.58 21.49 3.47
CA ASP A 54 16.38 20.80 4.48
C ASP A 54 16.00 21.26 5.91
N ILE A 55 16.04 20.32 6.86
CA ILE A 55 15.88 20.65 8.29
C ILE A 55 17.07 21.42 8.82
N MET A 56 18.27 20.95 8.51
CA MET A 56 19.51 21.44 9.08
C MET A 56 20.06 22.62 8.30
N THR A 57 19.46 23.80 8.46
CA THR A 57 19.97 25.04 7.84
C THR A 57 20.54 25.99 8.90
N PRO A 58 21.69 26.67 8.64
CA PRO A 58 22.44 27.41 9.66
C PRO A 58 21.69 28.59 10.30
N ALA A 59 20.81 29.24 9.56
CA ALA A 59 20.18 30.50 10.01
C ALA A 59 18.87 30.26 10.78
N ILE A 60 18.10 29.25 10.38
CA ILE A 60 16.80 28.90 10.96
C ILE A 60 16.52 27.41 10.71
N ASP A 61 16.02 26.70 11.72
CA ASP A 61 15.58 25.32 11.58
C ASP A 61 14.50 25.20 10.46
N GLY A 62 14.73 24.32 9.49
CA GLY A 62 13.80 24.11 8.37
C GLY A 62 12.39 23.76 8.82
N LEU A 63 12.21 23.06 9.94
CA LEU A 63 10.87 22.79 10.48
C LEU A 63 10.18 24.05 11.00
N GLU A 64 10.94 25.02 11.53
CA GLU A 64 10.38 26.32 11.90
C GLU A 64 9.94 27.10 10.64
N VAL A 65 10.71 26.99 9.54
CA VAL A 65 10.29 27.55 8.24
C VAL A 65 8.98 26.93 7.78
N VAL A 66 8.83 25.59 7.87
CA VAL A 66 7.57 24.90 7.55
C VAL A 66 6.41 25.48 8.36
N ARG A 67 6.57 25.65 9.68
CA ARG A 67 5.56 26.23 10.57
C ARG A 67 5.20 27.67 10.16
N LEU A 68 6.20 28.49 9.84
CA LEU A 68 5.99 29.85 9.38
C LEU A 68 5.23 29.90 8.05
N MET A 69 5.59 29.04 7.07
CA MET A 69 4.87 28.91 5.79
C MET A 69 3.37 28.58 6.02
N ARG A 70 3.07 27.65 6.92
CA ARG A 70 1.68 27.28 7.24
C ARG A 70 0.89 28.37 7.94
N SER A 71 1.55 29.34 8.59
CA SER A 71 0.89 30.50 9.19
C SER A 71 0.49 31.58 8.17
N VAL A 72 1.05 31.54 6.95
CA VAL A 72 0.75 32.48 5.86
C VAL A 72 -0.44 31.92 5.05
N PRO A 73 -1.60 32.64 5.01
CA PRO A 73 -2.80 32.12 4.34
C PRO A 73 -2.60 31.78 2.86
N GLU A 74 -1.82 32.57 2.15
CA GLU A 74 -1.53 32.45 0.71
C GLU A 74 -0.67 31.22 0.39
N LEU A 75 0.05 30.67 1.38
CA LEU A 75 0.93 29.51 1.23
C LEU A 75 0.31 28.21 1.77
N ARG A 76 -0.94 28.21 2.21
CA ARG A 76 -1.60 27.00 2.74
C ARG A 76 -1.68 25.85 1.74
N GLY A 77 -1.80 26.16 0.45
CA GLY A 77 -1.86 25.16 -0.62
C GLY A 77 -0.49 24.71 -1.14
N LEU A 78 0.60 25.32 -0.66
CA LEU A 78 1.96 24.96 -1.03
C LEU A 78 2.27 23.52 -0.53
N LYS A 79 2.76 22.67 -1.40
CA LYS A 79 3.31 21.37 -1.00
C LYS A 79 4.70 21.56 -0.41
N ILE A 80 4.91 21.11 0.82
CA ILE A 80 6.19 21.24 1.53
C ILE A 80 6.71 19.84 1.84
N ILE A 81 7.82 19.49 1.21
CA ILE A 81 8.51 18.23 1.40
C ILE A 81 9.85 18.50 2.06
N VAL A 82 10.07 17.87 3.20
CA VAL A 82 11.34 17.96 3.92
C VAL A 82 12.32 16.96 3.31
N VAL A 83 13.56 17.39 3.03
CA VAL A 83 14.63 16.51 2.53
C VAL A 83 15.79 16.58 3.53
N SER A 84 16.00 15.52 4.33
CA SER A 84 16.91 15.59 5.48
C SER A 84 17.77 14.33 5.67
N SER A 85 18.93 14.50 6.28
CA SER A 85 19.79 13.39 6.73
C SER A 85 19.33 12.78 8.06
N GLU A 86 18.39 13.39 8.77
CA GLU A 86 17.81 12.84 9.99
C GLU A 86 16.88 11.66 9.64
N SER A 87 17.16 10.48 10.21
CA SER A 87 16.54 9.22 9.81
C SER A 87 15.66 8.57 10.89
N TYR A 88 15.40 9.24 12.01
CA TYR A 88 14.56 8.69 13.05
C TYR A 88 13.06 8.89 12.74
N PRO A 89 12.20 7.91 13.01
CA PRO A 89 10.75 8.06 12.85
C PRO A 89 10.17 9.30 13.53
N ALA A 90 10.70 9.65 14.70
CA ALA A 90 10.31 10.85 15.45
C ALA A 90 10.53 12.16 14.68
N ASP A 91 11.56 12.24 13.82
CA ASP A 91 11.86 13.45 13.03
C ASP A 91 10.82 13.62 11.92
N ARG A 92 10.40 12.53 11.32
CA ARG A 92 9.32 12.53 10.35
C ARG A 92 7.98 12.93 10.98
N ASP A 93 7.62 12.32 12.12
CA ASP A 93 6.38 12.68 12.82
C ASP A 93 6.40 14.14 13.24
N ARG A 94 7.57 14.67 13.64
CA ARG A 94 7.77 16.08 13.94
C ARG A 94 7.59 16.96 12.70
N ALA A 95 8.14 16.59 11.54
CA ALA A 95 7.99 17.33 10.29
C ALA A 95 6.51 17.40 9.86
N LEU A 96 5.79 16.27 9.90
CA LEU A 96 4.36 16.22 9.60
C LEU A 96 3.52 17.06 10.60
N ALA A 97 3.84 16.99 11.90
CA ALA A 97 3.17 17.78 12.93
C ALA A 97 3.38 19.29 12.76
N MET A 98 4.52 19.69 12.16
CA MET A 98 4.80 21.10 11.82
C MET A 98 4.12 21.54 10.51
N GLY A 99 3.51 20.60 9.76
CA GLY A 99 2.73 20.88 8.56
C GLY A 99 3.46 20.56 7.25
N ALA A 100 4.54 19.77 7.26
CA ALA A 100 5.10 19.21 6.04
C ALA A 100 4.13 18.18 5.42
N ASP A 101 4.11 18.07 4.10
CA ASP A 101 3.33 17.07 3.36
C ASP A 101 4.07 15.72 3.27
N GLY A 102 5.37 15.71 3.51
CA GLY A 102 6.18 14.50 3.53
C GLY A 102 7.65 14.75 3.85
N MET A 103 8.42 13.66 3.95
CA MET A 103 9.85 13.72 4.19
C MET A 103 10.57 12.66 3.35
N ILE A 104 11.68 13.08 2.73
CA ILE A 104 12.60 12.25 1.95
C ILE A 104 13.96 12.23 2.67
N LEU A 105 14.59 11.06 2.73
CA LEU A 105 15.88 10.92 3.40
C LEU A 105 17.04 11.18 2.42
N LYS A 106 18.08 11.88 2.91
CA LYS A 106 19.37 11.99 2.23
C LYS A 106 20.28 10.79 2.60
N PRO A 107 21.13 10.31 1.68
CA PRO A 107 21.30 10.78 0.31
C PRO A 107 20.11 10.39 -0.57
N VAL A 108 19.68 11.29 -1.45
CA VAL A 108 18.60 10.99 -2.40
C VAL A 108 19.07 9.97 -3.43
N ASP A 109 18.22 8.98 -3.74
CA ASP A 109 18.48 8.02 -4.80
C ASP A 109 18.10 8.65 -6.16
N PRO A 110 19.05 8.84 -7.11
CA PRO A 110 18.74 9.43 -8.39
C PRO A 110 17.71 8.66 -9.23
N ALA A 111 17.51 7.38 -8.96
CA ALA A 111 16.56 6.54 -9.69
C ALA A 111 15.11 6.73 -9.22
N THR A 112 14.89 7.03 -7.93
CA THR A 112 13.56 7.09 -7.31
C THR A 112 13.15 8.48 -6.84
N PHE A 113 14.11 9.39 -6.65
CA PHE A 113 13.90 10.69 -6.01
C PHE A 113 12.74 11.51 -6.64
N VAL A 114 12.70 11.61 -7.98
CA VAL A 114 11.66 12.41 -8.64
C VAL A 114 10.30 11.77 -8.44
N ASP A 115 10.18 10.45 -8.53
CA ASP A 115 8.92 9.74 -8.31
C ASP A 115 8.45 9.88 -6.86
N GLU A 116 9.36 9.84 -5.87
CA GLU A 116 9.05 10.08 -4.46
C GLU A 116 8.54 11.51 -4.22
N VAL A 117 9.23 12.51 -4.79
CA VAL A 117 8.80 13.91 -4.71
C VAL A 117 7.42 14.09 -5.33
N LEU A 118 7.19 13.54 -6.53
CA LEU A 118 5.90 13.69 -7.22
C LEU A 118 4.78 12.97 -6.49
N ALA A 119 5.02 11.80 -5.92
CA ALA A 119 4.04 11.08 -5.10
C ALA A 119 3.58 11.92 -3.90
N LEU A 120 4.52 12.61 -3.23
CA LEU A 120 4.20 13.51 -2.11
C LEU A 120 3.52 14.82 -2.57
N ALA A 121 3.95 15.35 -3.73
CA ALA A 121 3.41 16.59 -4.28
C ALA A 121 1.97 16.44 -4.81
N THR A 122 1.67 15.29 -5.42
CA THR A 122 0.37 15.03 -6.06
C THR A 122 -0.67 14.44 -5.12
N ASN A 123 -0.32 14.08 -3.90
CA ASN A 123 -1.16 13.29 -2.99
C ASN A 123 -1.57 11.91 -3.58
N ASP A 124 -0.80 11.36 -4.50
CA ASP A 124 -1.09 10.07 -5.10
C ASP A 124 -0.86 8.91 -4.11
N ILE A 125 -1.53 7.81 -4.34
CA ILE A 125 -1.34 6.56 -3.58
C ILE A 125 -0.74 5.55 -4.53
N ASP A 126 0.45 5.04 -4.20
CA ASP A 126 1.11 3.99 -4.98
C ASP A 126 0.85 2.62 -4.36
N ILE A 127 0.39 1.68 -5.17
CA ILE A 127 0.10 0.30 -4.79
C ILE A 127 1.06 -0.61 -5.54
N THR A 128 1.71 -1.53 -4.82
CA THR A 128 2.62 -2.52 -5.42
C THR A 128 2.20 -3.92 -4.99
N TYR A 129 2.16 -4.85 -5.95
CA TYR A 129 1.74 -6.23 -5.76
C TYR A 129 2.97 -7.15 -5.68
N TRP A 130 3.26 -7.70 -4.50
CA TRP A 130 4.43 -8.55 -4.24
C TRP A 130 4.10 -10.03 -4.30
N GLY A 131 2.82 -10.37 -4.25
CA GLY A 131 2.30 -11.72 -4.37
C GLY A 131 0.78 -11.73 -4.29
N LEU A 132 0.14 -12.55 -5.13
CA LEU A 132 -1.32 -12.63 -5.26
C LEU A 132 -1.83 -14.08 -5.38
N ARG A 133 -0.96 -15.09 -5.13
CA ARG A 133 -1.35 -16.49 -5.06
C ARG A 133 -1.95 -16.81 -3.70
N GLY A 134 -2.87 -17.79 -3.70
CA GLY A 134 -3.42 -18.37 -2.49
C GLY A 134 -2.67 -19.63 -2.05
N THR A 135 -2.89 -20.04 -0.82
CA THR A 135 -2.51 -21.31 -0.18
C THR A 135 -1.01 -21.57 -0.14
N MET A 136 -0.32 -21.62 -1.26
CA MET A 136 1.12 -21.93 -1.34
C MET A 136 1.81 -21.22 -2.50
N PRO A 137 3.09 -20.86 -2.33
CA PRO A 137 3.88 -20.32 -3.43
C PRO A 137 3.98 -21.33 -4.58
N ARG A 138 3.89 -20.84 -5.81
CA ARG A 138 4.01 -21.63 -7.03
C ARG A 138 5.27 -21.24 -7.80
N PRO A 139 6.39 -21.95 -7.62
CA PRO A 139 7.59 -21.74 -8.44
C PRO A 139 7.43 -22.37 -9.82
N GLY A 140 8.18 -21.84 -10.79
CA GLY A 140 8.37 -22.46 -12.08
C GLY A 140 7.74 -21.74 -13.27
N ARG A 141 8.02 -22.28 -14.47
CA ARG A 141 7.76 -21.60 -15.76
C ARG A 141 6.28 -21.30 -16.05
N LYS A 142 5.37 -21.98 -15.38
CA LYS A 142 3.92 -21.84 -15.60
C LYS A 142 3.30 -20.71 -14.77
N ALA A 143 4.12 -19.98 -14.01
CA ALA A 143 3.70 -18.87 -13.14
C ALA A 143 4.58 -17.62 -13.34
N LEU A 144 5.14 -17.41 -14.54
CA LEU A 144 6.06 -16.31 -14.78
C LEU A 144 5.35 -14.98 -15.08
N ARG A 145 4.14 -15.02 -15.65
CA ARG A 145 3.39 -13.80 -15.99
C ARG A 145 2.72 -13.17 -14.78
N TYR A 146 2.02 -13.99 -14.00
CA TYR A 146 1.28 -13.51 -12.82
C TYR A 146 2.06 -13.63 -11.52
N GLY A 147 3.19 -14.35 -11.55
CA GLY A 147 4.02 -14.61 -10.38
C GLY A 147 3.59 -15.82 -9.58
N GLY A 148 4.41 -16.18 -8.60
CA GLY A 148 4.24 -17.38 -7.78
C GLY A 148 4.15 -17.13 -6.28
N ASN A 149 4.30 -15.88 -5.80
CA ASN A 149 4.27 -15.57 -4.39
C ASN A 149 2.85 -15.46 -3.84
N THR A 150 2.69 -15.85 -2.56
CA THR A 150 1.44 -15.68 -1.83
C THR A 150 1.30 -14.25 -1.32
N THR A 151 0.10 -13.92 -0.91
CA THR A 151 -0.45 -12.59 -0.74
C THR A 151 0.44 -11.63 0.05
N CYS A 152 0.86 -10.57 -0.62
CA CYS A 152 1.46 -9.37 -0.02
C CYS A 152 1.26 -8.18 -0.98
N VAL A 153 0.67 -7.11 -0.48
CA VAL A 153 0.45 -5.86 -1.22
C VAL A 153 0.91 -4.70 -0.36
N SER A 154 1.64 -3.75 -0.93
CA SER A 154 2.01 -2.52 -0.23
C SER A 154 1.32 -1.31 -0.82
N MET A 155 1.03 -0.32 0.05
CA MET A 155 0.53 0.99 -0.32
C MET A 155 1.41 2.08 0.28
N GLU A 156 1.93 2.95 -0.56
CA GLU A 156 2.59 4.18 -0.15
C GLU A 156 1.59 5.32 -0.22
N MET A 157 1.32 5.91 0.93
CA MET A 157 0.40 7.02 1.07
C MET A 157 1.13 8.36 0.95
N PRO A 158 0.46 9.41 0.52
CA PRO A 158 0.94 10.79 0.71
C PRO A 158 1.35 11.01 2.17
N GLY A 159 2.39 11.83 2.40
CA GLY A 159 2.94 11.98 3.75
C GLY A 159 3.78 10.79 4.22
N GLY A 160 3.98 9.79 3.31
CA GLY A 160 4.90 8.67 3.47
C GLY A 160 4.46 7.63 4.51
N GLN A 161 3.19 7.54 4.84
CA GLN A 161 2.65 6.38 5.55
C GLN A 161 2.76 5.16 4.64
N PHE A 162 3.18 4.03 5.21
CA PHE A 162 3.37 2.79 4.47
C PHE A 162 2.49 1.69 5.05
N PHE A 163 1.62 1.14 4.21
CA PHE A 163 0.71 0.06 4.59
C PHE A 163 1.12 -1.22 3.84
N ILE A 164 1.03 -2.34 4.53
CA ILE A 164 1.26 -3.68 3.98
C ILE A 164 0.02 -4.50 4.28
N PHE A 165 -0.57 -5.12 3.26
CA PHE A 165 -1.71 -6.03 3.38
C PHE A 165 -1.20 -7.45 3.18
N ASP A 166 -1.34 -8.24 4.22
CA ASP A 166 -0.83 -9.59 4.38
C ASP A 166 0.71 -9.74 4.26
N ALA A 167 1.19 -10.83 4.76
CA ALA A 167 2.60 -11.14 4.93
C ALA A 167 2.93 -12.55 4.43
N GLY A 168 2.37 -12.92 3.29
CA GLY A 168 2.71 -14.14 2.57
C GLY A 168 4.12 -14.11 2.01
N SER A 169 4.47 -15.05 1.14
CA SER A 169 5.85 -15.12 0.61
C SER A 169 6.27 -13.87 -0.17
N GLY A 170 5.32 -13.11 -0.73
CA GLY A 170 5.59 -11.82 -1.36
C GLY A 170 6.26 -10.80 -0.44
N LEU A 171 6.09 -10.91 0.89
CA LEU A 171 6.79 -10.06 1.85
C LEU A 171 8.32 -10.20 1.78
N CYS A 172 8.84 -11.34 1.35
CA CYS A 172 10.28 -11.51 1.14
C CYS A 172 10.80 -10.64 -0.01
N GLU A 173 10.01 -10.47 -1.06
CA GLU A 173 10.36 -9.60 -2.19
C GLU A 173 10.29 -8.12 -1.78
N LEU A 174 9.22 -7.72 -1.08
CA LEU A 174 9.14 -6.39 -0.48
C LEU A 174 10.34 -6.14 0.45
N SER A 175 10.74 -7.13 1.26
CA SER A 175 11.89 -7.01 2.14
C SER A 175 13.17 -6.71 1.37
N ARG A 176 13.44 -7.43 0.26
CA ARG A 176 14.60 -7.18 -0.61
C ARG A 176 14.55 -5.78 -1.22
N HIS A 177 13.39 -5.39 -1.72
CA HIS A 177 13.19 -4.05 -2.29
C HIS A 177 13.47 -2.94 -1.27
N ILE A 178 12.94 -3.04 -0.04
CA ILE A 178 13.19 -2.06 1.04
C ILE A 178 14.68 -2.05 1.43
N MET A 179 15.34 -3.20 1.46
CA MET A 179 16.78 -3.26 1.73
C MET A 179 17.61 -2.57 0.66
N ALA A 180 17.25 -2.76 -0.62
CA ALA A 180 17.96 -2.18 -1.75
C ALA A 180 17.68 -0.67 -1.89
N SER A 181 16.41 -0.26 -1.82
CA SER A 181 15.99 1.12 -2.14
C SER A 181 16.09 2.08 -0.93
N ARG A 182 15.96 1.57 0.31
CA ARG A 182 15.87 2.41 1.53
C ARG A 182 16.88 2.00 2.62
N GLY A 183 17.86 1.15 2.29
CA GLY A 183 18.80 0.61 3.29
C GLY A 183 18.11 -0.09 4.46
N GLY A 184 16.91 -0.60 4.22
CA GLY A 184 16.08 -1.28 5.21
C GLY A 184 15.30 -0.35 6.17
N LYS A 185 15.37 0.97 6.01
CA LYS A 185 14.63 1.91 6.85
C LYS A 185 13.15 1.94 6.44
N LEU A 186 12.28 1.62 7.40
CA LEU A 186 10.83 1.59 7.18
C LEU A 186 10.07 1.74 8.49
N SER A 187 9.01 2.55 8.49
CA SER A 187 7.94 2.49 9.47
C SER A 187 6.65 2.15 8.75
N ALA A 188 5.95 1.10 9.19
CA ALA A 188 4.77 0.62 8.47
C ALA A 188 3.69 0.05 9.39
N LYS A 189 2.46 0.04 8.89
CA LYS A 189 1.34 -0.73 9.45
C LYS A 189 1.12 -1.97 8.57
N ILE A 190 1.06 -3.13 9.21
CA ILE A 190 0.88 -4.42 8.55
C ILE A 190 -0.53 -4.92 8.92
N PHE A 191 -1.42 -4.90 7.96
CA PHE A 191 -2.80 -5.35 8.07
C PHE A 191 -2.87 -6.81 7.67
N ILE A 192 -3.14 -7.69 8.63
CA ILE A 192 -3.29 -9.13 8.41
C ILE A 192 -4.77 -9.45 8.27
N SER A 193 -5.17 -10.02 7.14
CA SER A 193 -6.55 -10.45 6.92
C SER A 193 -6.94 -11.57 7.88
N HIS A 194 -6.11 -12.60 7.98
CA HIS A 194 -6.28 -13.74 8.88
C HIS A 194 -4.97 -14.54 9.01
N PRO A 195 -4.83 -15.45 9.98
CA PRO A 195 -3.56 -16.10 10.30
C PRO A 195 -3.27 -17.37 9.51
N HIS A 196 -3.90 -17.63 8.37
CA HIS A 196 -3.50 -18.74 7.53
C HIS A 196 -2.06 -18.55 7.02
N SER A 197 -1.38 -19.64 6.77
CA SER A 197 0.08 -19.61 6.56
C SER A 197 0.50 -18.80 5.35
N ASP A 198 -0.28 -18.76 4.30
CA ASP A 198 -0.02 -17.98 3.08
C ASP A 198 -0.18 -16.45 3.26
N HIS A 199 -0.76 -16.01 4.38
CA HIS A 199 -0.94 -14.60 4.73
C HIS A 199 0.03 -14.10 5.81
N ILE A 200 0.73 -14.99 6.54
CA ILE A 200 1.59 -14.57 7.67
C ILE A 200 2.98 -15.19 7.68
N LYS A 201 3.26 -16.23 6.86
CA LYS A 201 4.48 -17.06 6.98
C LYS A 201 5.80 -16.33 6.79
N ALA A 202 5.81 -15.19 6.10
CA ALA A 202 7.05 -14.46 5.86
C ALA A 202 7.37 -13.42 6.94
N LEU A 203 6.50 -13.17 7.93
CA LEU A 203 6.78 -12.24 9.03
C LEU A 203 8.11 -12.51 9.73
N PRO A 204 8.48 -13.76 10.07
CA PRO A 204 9.78 -14.06 10.69
C PRO A 204 10.99 -13.72 9.81
N LEU A 205 10.79 -13.64 8.49
CA LEU A 205 11.85 -13.43 7.49
C LEU A 205 11.94 -11.97 7.02
N PHE A 206 11.10 -11.09 7.56
CA PHE A 206 11.08 -9.67 7.18
C PHE A 206 12.26 -8.92 7.79
N VAL A 207 13.33 -8.73 7.01
CA VAL A 207 14.59 -8.14 7.46
C VAL A 207 14.42 -6.79 8.16
N PRO A 208 13.51 -5.87 7.70
CA PRO A 208 13.30 -4.58 8.37
C PRO A 208 12.89 -4.69 9.85
N PHE A 209 12.32 -5.81 10.33
CA PHE A 209 12.04 -6.02 11.75
C PHE A 209 13.31 -6.10 12.62
N HIS A 210 14.44 -6.40 12.01
CA HIS A 210 15.71 -6.54 12.74
C HIS A 210 16.55 -5.25 12.73
N ILE A 211 16.08 -4.19 12.07
CA ILE A 211 16.80 -2.92 11.94
C ILE A 211 16.38 -1.95 13.04
N PRO A 212 17.31 -1.52 13.90
CA PRO A 212 17.01 -0.53 14.94
C PRO A 212 16.50 0.80 14.35
N GLY A 213 15.52 1.38 15.03
CA GLY A 213 14.90 2.65 14.63
C GLY A 213 13.70 2.50 13.69
N ASN A 214 13.41 1.30 13.18
CA ASN A 214 12.17 1.02 12.48
C ASN A 214 11.02 0.83 13.48
N GLU A 215 9.79 1.16 13.02
CA GLU A 215 8.57 0.99 13.81
C GLU A 215 7.50 0.28 13.00
N PHE A 216 6.91 -0.76 13.58
CA PHE A 216 5.83 -1.51 12.95
C PHE A 216 4.66 -1.69 13.90
N GLU A 217 3.46 -1.61 13.35
CA GLU A 217 2.24 -2.06 14.03
C GLU A 217 1.61 -3.16 13.19
N ILE A 218 1.43 -4.35 13.77
CA ILE A 218 0.75 -5.49 13.14
C ILE A 218 -0.68 -5.51 13.65
N LEU A 219 -1.62 -5.34 12.72
CA LEU A 219 -3.06 -5.25 12.98
C LEU A 219 -3.78 -6.41 12.30
N GLY A 220 -4.70 -7.06 12.98
CA GLY A 220 -5.50 -8.14 12.40
C GLY A 220 -6.42 -8.80 13.41
N PRO A 221 -7.28 -9.73 12.99
CA PRO A 221 -8.25 -10.36 13.88
C PRO A 221 -7.59 -11.33 14.87
N GLY A 222 -8.13 -11.42 16.06
CA GLY A 222 -7.87 -12.56 16.96
C GLY A 222 -8.56 -13.83 16.45
N GLN A 223 -8.08 -15.01 16.88
CA GLN A 223 -8.69 -16.31 16.57
C GLN A 223 -9.05 -17.03 17.87
N GLY A 224 -10.33 -17.06 18.20
CA GLY A 224 -10.79 -17.57 19.49
C GLY A 224 -10.15 -16.79 20.64
N ALA A 225 -9.36 -17.48 21.48
CA ALA A 225 -8.63 -16.85 22.60
C ALA A 225 -7.25 -16.28 22.19
N LEU A 226 -6.78 -16.56 20.98
CA LEU A 226 -5.44 -16.13 20.53
C LEU A 226 -5.48 -14.71 19.98
N THR A 227 -4.57 -13.89 20.47
CA THR A 227 -4.32 -12.53 19.98
C THR A 227 -3.41 -12.57 18.75
N MET A 228 -3.40 -11.49 17.95
CA MET A 228 -2.47 -11.32 16.83
C MET A 228 -1.01 -11.50 17.28
N ARG A 229 -0.66 -10.95 18.44
CA ARG A 229 0.70 -11.11 19.01
C ARG A 229 1.06 -12.58 19.25
N GLU A 230 0.16 -13.36 19.84
CA GLU A 230 0.40 -14.78 20.15
C GLU A 230 0.53 -15.60 18.86
N MET A 231 -0.29 -15.32 17.85
CA MET A 231 -0.23 -16.00 16.55
C MET A 231 1.08 -15.71 15.80
N VAL A 232 1.53 -14.45 15.81
CA VAL A 232 2.84 -14.10 15.22
C VAL A 232 3.98 -14.72 16.01
N ALA A 233 3.93 -14.67 17.36
CA ALA A 233 4.95 -15.27 18.22
C ALA A 233 5.07 -16.79 18.03
N ALA A 234 3.95 -17.49 17.80
CA ALA A 234 3.94 -18.93 17.56
C ALA A 234 4.74 -19.35 16.32
N GLN A 235 4.83 -18.50 15.30
CA GLN A 235 5.66 -18.78 14.11
C GLN A 235 7.17 -18.70 14.39
N MET A 236 7.55 -17.97 15.45
CA MET A 236 8.93 -17.75 15.88
C MET A 236 9.33 -18.69 17.01
N ASP A 237 8.49 -19.65 17.34
CA ASP A 237 8.80 -20.76 18.24
C ASP A 237 9.94 -21.57 17.65
N GLY A 238 10.97 -21.86 18.46
CA GLY A 238 12.14 -22.63 18.05
C GLY A 238 11.86 -24.03 17.50
N VAL A 239 10.62 -24.49 17.57
CA VAL A 239 10.15 -25.73 16.95
C VAL A 239 9.92 -25.55 15.44
N TYR A 240 9.36 -24.41 15.04
CA TYR A 240 8.98 -24.15 13.65
C TYR A 240 9.95 -23.21 12.90
N ALA A 241 10.66 -22.36 13.60
CA ALA A 241 11.65 -21.47 13.03
C ALA A 241 13.00 -21.63 13.74
N PRO A 242 14.10 -21.92 13.01
CA PRO A 242 15.43 -22.01 13.62
C PRO A 242 15.98 -20.65 14.06
N ILE A 243 15.19 -19.60 13.94
CA ILE A 243 15.52 -18.25 14.39
C ILE A 243 15.11 -18.18 15.87
N PRO A 244 16.08 -18.14 16.81
CA PRO A 244 15.73 -17.90 18.20
C PRO A 244 14.98 -16.56 18.25
N LEU A 245 13.98 -16.46 19.11
CA LEU A 245 13.32 -15.21 19.51
C LEU A 245 14.37 -14.18 19.96
N ARG A 246 15.17 -13.65 19.03
CA ARG A 246 15.90 -12.42 19.28
C ARG A 246 14.83 -11.33 19.26
N PRO A 247 14.81 -10.46 20.27
CA PRO A 247 13.92 -9.30 20.19
C PRO A 247 14.20 -8.60 18.87
N PHE A 248 13.15 -8.24 18.16
CA PHE A 248 13.26 -7.40 16.98
C PHE A 248 14.11 -6.18 17.30
N GLY A 249 14.98 -5.77 16.39
CA GLY A 249 15.71 -4.49 16.52
C GLY A 249 14.75 -3.31 16.39
N ALA A 250 13.69 -3.48 15.60
CA ALA A 250 12.59 -2.53 15.43
C ALA A 250 11.63 -2.55 16.63
N ARG A 251 10.90 -1.46 16.83
CA ARG A 251 9.74 -1.43 17.72
C ARG A 251 8.55 -2.07 16.98
N VAL A 252 8.05 -3.20 17.50
CA VAL A 252 6.87 -3.88 16.94
C VAL A 252 5.76 -3.90 17.96
N SER A 253 4.61 -3.33 17.60
CA SER A 253 3.37 -3.34 18.37
C SER A 253 2.30 -4.17 17.67
N TYR A 254 1.27 -4.57 18.42
CA TYR A 254 0.20 -5.42 17.91
C TYR A 254 -1.16 -4.86 18.33
N ARG A 255 -2.12 -4.93 17.41
CA ARG A 255 -3.51 -4.57 17.67
C ARG A 255 -4.45 -5.65 17.13
N ASN A 256 -5.32 -6.16 18.01
CA ASN A 256 -6.43 -6.99 17.57
C ASN A 256 -7.52 -6.11 16.99
N LEU A 257 -8.01 -6.49 15.82
CA LEU A 257 -9.13 -5.84 15.14
C LEU A 257 -10.39 -6.71 15.19
N SER A 258 -11.53 -6.06 15.14
CA SER A 258 -12.85 -6.64 14.88
C SER A 258 -13.48 -5.90 13.68
N GLU A 259 -14.80 -5.99 13.47
CA GLU A 259 -15.50 -5.06 12.57
C GLU A 259 -15.51 -3.67 13.22
N GLU A 260 -14.71 -2.77 12.70
CA GLU A 260 -14.54 -1.41 13.24
C GLU A 260 -14.10 -0.42 12.14
N GLU A 261 -14.19 0.86 12.44
CA GLU A 261 -13.61 1.94 11.62
C GLU A 261 -12.67 2.77 12.50
N PHE A 262 -11.49 3.10 12.00
CA PHE A 262 -10.50 3.90 12.70
C PHE A 262 -9.65 4.73 11.74
N MET A 263 -8.95 5.72 12.30
CA MET A 263 -8.06 6.61 11.55
C MET A 263 -6.59 6.22 11.75
N VAL A 264 -5.82 6.34 10.67
CA VAL A 264 -4.36 6.29 10.67
C VAL A 264 -3.89 7.58 10.02
N GLY A 265 -3.57 8.59 10.81
CA GLY A 265 -3.44 9.96 10.30
C GLY A 265 -4.74 10.41 9.62
N ASP A 266 -4.63 10.82 8.36
CA ASP A 266 -5.79 11.24 7.55
C ASP A 266 -6.46 10.07 6.79
N VAL A 267 -5.92 8.87 6.90
CA VAL A 267 -6.45 7.67 6.24
C VAL A 267 -7.49 7.00 7.13
N ARG A 268 -8.69 6.81 6.58
CA ARG A 268 -9.74 6.04 7.24
C ARG A 268 -9.62 4.58 6.83
N VAL A 269 -9.59 3.67 7.81
CA VAL A 269 -9.57 2.23 7.60
C VAL A 269 -10.81 1.61 8.21
N GLY A 270 -11.63 0.97 7.39
CA GLY A 270 -12.77 0.15 7.81
C GLY A 270 -12.45 -1.32 7.67
N THR A 271 -13.06 -2.15 8.52
CA THR A 271 -12.93 -3.61 8.49
C THR A 271 -14.29 -4.29 8.44
N LEU A 272 -14.36 -5.44 7.75
CA LEU A 272 -15.56 -6.28 7.65
C LEU A 272 -15.16 -7.75 7.79
N LEU A 273 -15.88 -8.53 8.58
CA LEU A 273 -15.73 -9.98 8.64
C LEU A 273 -16.20 -10.62 7.33
N LEU A 274 -15.33 -11.44 6.75
CA LEU A 274 -15.54 -12.14 5.49
C LEU A 274 -16.06 -13.56 5.70
N ALA A 275 -16.67 -14.13 4.67
CA ALA A 275 -17.17 -15.51 4.66
C ALA A 275 -16.02 -16.49 4.40
N HIS A 276 -15.18 -16.68 5.41
CA HIS A 276 -14.04 -17.61 5.40
C HIS A 276 -13.90 -18.30 6.75
N PRO A 277 -13.41 -19.57 6.83
CA PRO A 277 -13.22 -20.24 8.11
C PRO A 277 -12.33 -19.46 9.08
N GLY A 278 -12.79 -19.29 10.31
CA GLY A 278 -12.15 -18.42 11.30
C GLY A 278 -12.53 -16.94 11.13
N ASN A 279 -11.82 -16.06 11.83
CA ASN A 279 -12.00 -14.62 11.66
C ASN A 279 -11.09 -14.13 10.53
N CYS A 280 -11.67 -13.79 9.41
CA CYS A 280 -11.00 -13.16 8.27
C CYS A 280 -11.56 -11.76 8.07
N LEU A 281 -10.70 -10.74 7.96
CA LEU A 281 -11.09 -9.34 7.77
C LEU A 281 -10.76 -8.84 6.36
N GLY A 282 -11.76 -8.26 5.70
CA GLY A 282 -11.55 -7.34 4.59
C GLY A 282 -11.21 -5.95 5.10
N TYR A 283 -10.49 -5.19 4.29
CA TYR A 283 -10.05 -3.83 4.59
C TYR A 283 -10.55 -2.84 3.54
N ARG A 284 -11.16 -1.74 4.00
CA ARG A 284 -11.51 -0.58 3.18
C ARG A 284 -10.63 0.59 3.60
N VAL A 285 -9.80 1.07 2.71
CA VAL A 285 -8.89 2.20 2.93
C VAL A 285 -9.41 3.40 2.15
N THR A 286 -9.63 4.52 2.85
CA THR A 286 -10.16 5.74 2.25
C THR A 286 -9.26 6.92 2.58
N LEU A 287 -8.82 7.65 1.54
CA LEU A 287 -8.10 8.91 1.66
C LEU A 287 -8.72 9.95 0.74
N GLY A 288 -9.40 10.94 1.33
CA GLY A 288 -10.28 11.84 0.58
C GLY A 288 -11.40 11.07 -0.10
N GLU A 289 -11.51 11.19 -1.42
CA GLU A 289 -12.50 10.45 -2.23
C GLU A 289 -11.98 9.11 -2.76
N ARG A 290 -10.70 8.78 -2.56
CA ARG A 290 -10.08 7.56 -3.08
C ARG A 290 -10.32 6.39 -2.14
N VAL A 291 -10.71 5.28 -2.72
CA VAL A 291 -11.10 4.07 -1.99
C VAL A 291 -10.41 2.85 -2.59
N PHE A 292 -9.62 2.18 -1.76
CA PHE A 292 -9.07 0.86 -2.04
C PHE A 292 -9.71 -0.17 -1.10
N CYS A 293 -10.20 -1.27 -1.67
CA CYS A 293 -10.72 -2.40 -0.90
C CYS A 293 -9.87 -3.65 -1.14
N PHE A 294 -9.41 -4.24 -0.04
CA PHE A 294 -8.71 -5.51 0.00
C PHE A 294 -9.63 -6.55 0.63
N VAL A 295 -10.18 -7.45 -0.18
CA VAL A 295 -11.14 -8.48 0.22
C VAL A 295 -10.55 -9.82 -0.21
N THR A 296 -9.65 -10.36 0.59
CA THR A 296 -9.03 -11.66 0.31
C THR A 296 -9.98 -12.80 0.67
N ASP A 297 -9.55 -13.94 0.98
CA ASP A 297 -10.27 -15.18 1.28
C ASP A 297 -11.73 -14.97 1.70
N ASN A 298 -12.62 -15.15 0.75
CA ASN A 298 -14.03 -14.87 0.93
C ASN A 298 -14.87 -15.72 -0.02
N GLU A 299 -15.85 -16.45 0.49
CA GLU A 299 -16.75 -17.26 -0.32
C GLU A 299 -18.07 -16.55 -0.56
N LEU A 300 -18.33 -16.22 -1.82
CA LEU A 300 -19.61 -15.71 -2.29
C LEU A 300 -20.43 -16.88 -2.81
N TYR A 301 -21.38 -17.34 -1.99
CA TYR A 301 -22.27 -18.44 -2.37
C TYR A 301 -23.30 -17.98 -3.41
N GLN A 302 -23.52 -18.80 -4.43
CA GLN A 302 -24.56 -18.55 -5.42
C GLN A 302 -25.95 -18.65 -4.79
N LYS A 303 -26.88 -17.83 -5.31
CA LYS A 303 -28.26 -17.82 -4.83
C LYS A 303 -28.88 -19.22 -4.91
N GLY A 304 -29.41 -19.69 -3.79
CA GLY A 304 -30.00 -21.03 -3.62
C GLY A 304 -29.06 -22.08 -3.04
N MET A 305 -27.77 -21.77 -2.86
CA MET A 305 -26.85 -22.64 -2.11
C MET A 305 -27.07 -22.54 -0.59
N PRO A 306 -26.76 -23.58 0.20
CA PRO A 306 -26.99 -23.58 1.65
C PRO A 306 -26.23 -22.48 2.41
N GLY A 307 -25.10 -22.01 1.90
CA GLY A 307 -24.29 -20.92 2.50
C GLY A 307 -24.71 -19.52 2.06
N TYR A 308 -25.72 -19.38 1.17
CA TYR A 308 -26.12 -18.07 0.66
C TYR A 308 -26.74 -17.18 1.77
N ASP A 309 -26.08 -16.09 2.09
CA ASP A 309 -26.56 -15.07 3.02
C ASP A 309 -26.74 -13.72 2.32
N PRO A 310 -27.97 -13.32 2.00
CA PRO A 310 -28.24 -12.04 1.35
C PRO A 310 -27.85 -10.83 2.23
N GLY A 311 -27.90 -10.96 3.55
CA GLY A 311 -27.52 -9.90 4.46
C GLY A 311 -26.00 -9.68 4.46
N PHE A 312 -25.22 -10.74 4.36
CA PHE A 312 -23.76 -10.64 4.18
C PHE A 312 -23.43 -9.99 2.82
N ILE A 313 -24.07 -10.43 1.74
CA ILE A 313 -23.87 -9.86 0.39
C ILE A 313 -24.17 -8.36 0.38
N GLU A 314 -25.27 -7.94 1.03
CA GLU A 314 -25.64 -6.53 1.13
C GLU A 314 -24.59 -5.72 1.90
N ARG A 315 -24.12 -6.21 3.07
CA ARG A 315 -23.07 -5.55 3.84
C ARG A 315 -21.77 -5.46 3.07
N LEU A 316 -21.35 -6.54 2.40
CA LEU A 316 -20.12 -6.55 1.61
C LEU A 316 -20.24 -5.60 0.40
N THR A 317 -21.39 -5.58 -0.28
CA THR A 317 -21.65 -4.64 -1.38
C THR A 317 -21.51 -3.19 -0.91
N GLU A 318 -22.09 -2.86 0.25
CA GLU A 318 -21.95 -1.52 0.83
C GLU A 318 -20.50 -1.23 1.24
N PHE A 319 -19.83 -2.21 1.83
CA PHE A 319 -18.43 -2.08 2.26
C PHE A 319 -17.48 -1.76 1.10
N VAL A 320 -17.70 -2.34 -0.09
CA VAL A 320 -16.85 -2.09 -1.27
C VAL A 320 -17.41 -1.04 -2.22
N ARG A 321 -18.55 -0.41 -1.87
CA ARG A 321 -19.25 0.56 -2.73
C ARG A 321 -18.34 1.67 -3.21
N GLY A 322 -18.34 1.89 -4.53
CA GLY A 322 -17.65 2.98 -5.20
C GLY A 322 -16.11 2.90 -5.07
N ALA A 323 -15.57 1.72 -4.75
CA ALA A 323 -14.12 1.57 -4.68
C ALA A 323 -13.47 1.89 -6.04
N ASP A 324 -12.36 2.64 -6.00
CA ASP A 324 -11.52 2.86 -7.18
C ASP A 324 -10.86 1.54 -7.59
N ILE A 325 -10.41 0.77 -6.60
CA ILE A 325 -9.87 -0.58 -6.78
C ILE A 325 -10.52 -1.51 -5.74
N LEU A 326 -11.10 -2.60 -6.21
CA LEU A 326 -11.47 -3.77 -5.42
C LEU A 326 -10.52 -4.91 -5.78
N LEU A 327 -9.55 -5.18 -4.91
CA LEU A 327 -8.68 -6.35 -5.01
C LEU A 327 -9.32 -7.47 -4.18
N THR A 328 -9.77 -8.54 -4.84
CA THR A 328 -10.59 -9.57 -4.17
C THR A 328 -10.28 -10.98 -4.61
N ASP A 329 -10.58 -11.91 -3.70
CA ASP A 329 -10.56 -13.35 -3.95
C ASP A 329 -11.43 -13.68 -5.17
N ALA A 330 -10.82 -14.37 -6.11
CA ALA A 330 -11.45 -15.04 -7.23
C ALA A 330 -10.62 -16.31 -7.53
N ALA A 331 -10.55 -17.19 -6.55
CA ALA A 331 -9.69 -18.38 -6.64
C ALA A 331 -10.09 -19.28 -7.81
N PHE A 332 -11.37 -19.39 -8.10
CA PHE A 332 -11.92 -20.40 -9.02
C PHE A 332 -12.66 -19.79 -10.20
N THR A 333 -12.66 -20.50 -11.34
CA THR A 333 -13.71 -20.36 -12.35
C THR A 333 -15.02 -20.92 -11.80
N ASP A 334 -16.17 -20.53 -12.36
CA ASP A 334 -17.47 -21.02 -11.89
C ASP A 334 -17.61 -22.55 -12.00
N GLU A 335 -16.98 -23.16 -13.01
CA GLU A 335 -17.00 -24.60 -13.17
C GLU A 335 -16.19 -25.31 -12.08
N VAL A 336 -15.00 -24.80 -11.74
CA VAL A 336 -14.17 -25.35 -10.66
C VAL A 336 -14.84 -25.14 -9.31
N TYR A 337 -15.48 -24.00 -9.09
CA TYR A 337 -16.17 -23.66 -7.84
C TYR A 337 -17.25 -24.68 -7.47
N LYS A 338 -17.96 -25.27 -8.43
CA LYS A 338 -18.99 -26.31 -8.17
C LYS A 338 -18.45 -27.48 -7.33
N GLY A 339 -17.19 -27.83 -7.50
CA GLY A 339 -16.51 -28.88 -6.72
C GLY A 339 -15.76 -28.37 -5.48
N ARG A 340 -15.83 -27.07 -5.18
CA ARG A 340 -15.07 -26.39 -4.14
C ARG A 340 -15.93 -25.57 -3.18
N VAL A 341 -17.24 -25.77 -3.19
CA VAL A 341 -18.19 -25.11 -2.28
C VAL A 341 -17.81 -25.42 -0.83
N ASN A 342 -17.87 -24.41 0.04
CA ASN A 342 -17.41 -24.43 1.44
C ASN A 342 -15.87 -24.50 1.61
N TRP A 343 -15.11 -24.12 0.59
CA TRP A 343 -13.66 -24.01 0.70
C TRP A 343 -13.21 -22.60 1.14
N GLY A 344 -14.16 -21.65 1.26
CA GLY A 344 -13.89 -20.28 1.72
C GLY A 344 -13.39 -19.34 0.63
N HIS A 345 -13.62 -19.68 -0.67
CA HIS A 345 -13.17 -18.91 -1.82
C HIS A 345 -14.26 -18.77 -2.89
N SER A 346 -14.17 -17.72 -3.69
CA SER A 346 -15.21 -17.34 -4.65
C SER A 346 -14.94 -17.83 -6.08
N GLY A 347 -16.05 -18.04 -6.83
CA GLY A 347 -16.08 -18.09 -8.28
C GLY A 347 -16.14 -16.71 -8.93
N THR A 348 -15.83 -16.67 -10.22
CA THR A 348 -15.72 -15.42 -10.99
C THR A 348 -17.01 -14.65 -11.14
N SER A 349 -18.15 -15.32 -11.40
CA SER A 349 -19.43 -14.65 -11.67
C SER A 349 -19.99 -13.90 -10.46
N GLU A 350 -19.88 -14.47 -9.25
CA GLU A 350 -20.35 -13.80 -8.04
C GLU A 350 -19.48 -12.58 -7.69
N VAL A 351 -18.16 -12.67 -7.93
CA VAL A 351 -17.25 -11.54 -7.76
C VAL A 351 -17.54 -10.41 -8.76
N ALA A 352 -17.82 -10.76 -10.02
CA ALA A 352 -18.23 -9.80 -11.05
C ALA A 352 -19.56 -9.13 -10.69
N ALA A 353 -20.54 -9.91 -10.20
CA ALA A 353 -21.82 -9.39 -9.76
C ALA A 353 -21.69 -8.44 -8.57
N LEU A 354 -20.85 -8.77 -7.59
CA LEU A 354 -20.52 -7.88 -6.46
C LEU A 354 -19.95 -6.56 -6.94
N ALA A 355 -18.91 -6.61 -7.80
CA ALA A 355 -18.23 -5.41 -8.30
C ALA A 355 -19.18 -4.51 -9.10
N HIS A 356 -20.04 -5.10 -9.95
CA HIS A 356 -21.08 -4.38 -10.69
C HIS A 356 -22.10 -3.71 -9.73
N ALA A 357 -22.66 -4.47 -8.78
CA ALA A 357 -23.67 -3.96 -7.84
C ALA A 357 -23.13 -2.85 -6.93
N ALA A 358 -21.85 -2.92 -6.58
CA ALA A 358 -21.18 -1.92 -5.77
C ALA A 358 -20.70 -0.68 -6.55
N GLY A 359 -20.75 -0.70 -7.89
CA GLY A 359 -20.23 0.38 -8.73
C GLY A 359 -18.73 0.60 -8.59
N VAL A 360 -17.96 -0.48 -8.47
CA VAL A 360 -16.50 -0.46 -8.41
C VAL A 360 -15.94 0.04 -9.75
N LYS A 361 -14.82 0.79 -9.74
CA LYS A 361 -14.20 1.24 -10.99
C LYS A 361 -13.27 0.18 -11.59
N GLU A 362 -12.41 -0.43 -10.78
CA GLU A 362 -11.53 -1.52 -11.20
C GLU A 362 -11.67 -2.71 -10.25
N LEU A 363 -12.07 -3.87 -10.79
CA LEU A 363 -12.05 -5.17 -10.14
C LEU A 363 -10.72 -5.85 -10.44
N GLN A 364 -9.98 -6.23 -9.40
CA GLN A 364 -8.72 -6.94 -9.52
C GLN A 364 -8.83 -8.32 -8.88
N LEU A 365 -8.56 -9.35 -9.67
CA LEU A 365 -8.62 -10.75 -9.24
C LEU A 365 -7.34 -11.15 -8.54
N MET A 366 -7.45 -11.77 -7.36
CA MET A 366 -6.34 -12.32 -6.60
C MET A 366 -6.67 -13.71 -6.03
N GLN A 367 -5.85 -14.20 -5.11
CA GLN A 367 -5.97 -15.50 -4.42
C GLN A 367 -6.00 -16.65 -5.43
N HIS A 368 -5.15 -16.58 -6.46
CA HIS A 368 -5.10 -17.59 -7.50
C HIS A 368 -4.69 -18.93 -6.93
N ASP A 369 -5.48 -19.96 -7.21
CA ASP A 369 -5.21 -21.34 -6.78
C ASP A 369 -3.78 -21.76 -7.16
N PRO A 370 -3.01 -22.41 -6.28
CA PRO A 370 -1.61 -22.78 -6.54
C PRO A 370 -1.46 -23.74 -7.72
N GLU A 371 -2.49 -24.45 -8.13
CA GLU A 371 -2.44 -25.33 -9.31
C GLU A 371 -2.66 -24.59 -10.63
N GLN A 372 -3.22 -23.38 -10.61
CA GLN A 372 -3.46 -22.59 -11.82
C GLN A 372 -2.16 -22.12 -12.48
N THR A 373 -2.06 -22.38 -13.77
CA THR A 373 -1.03 -21.79 -14.64
C THR A 373 -1.38 -20.35 -14.99
N ASP A 374 -0.46 -19.65 -15.64
CA ASP A 374 -0.73 -18.32 -16.18
C ASP A 374 -1.89 -18.32 -17.21
N ASP A 375 -2.02 -19.39 -18.01
CA ASP A 375 -3.10 -19.55 -18.98
C ASP A 375 -4.46 -19.80 -18.31
N ASP A 376 -4.46 -20.51 -17.16
CA ASP A 376 -5.68 -20.71 -16.36
C ASP A 376 -6.16 -19.39 -15.74
N ILE A 377 -5.22 -18.51 -15.34
CA ILE A 377 -5.56 -17.17 -14.83
C ILE A 377 -6.09 -16.29 -15.96
N ASP A 378 -5.53 -16.35 -17.18
CA ASP A 378 -6.08 -15.64 -18.34
C ASP A 378 -7.52 -16.11 -18.65
N ALA A 379 -7.78 -17.41 -18.61
CA ALA A 379 -9.11 -17.97 -18.82
C ALA A 379 -10.10 -17.49 -17.75
N LYS A 380 -9.69 -17.50 -16.48
CA LYS A 380 -10.47 -16.97 -15.35
C LYS A 380 -10.76 -15.47 -15.50
N LEU A 381 -9.78 -14.68 -15.91
CA LEU A 381 -9.96 -13.25 -16.18
C LEU A 381 -10.94 -13.01 -17.34
N ALA A 382 -10.86 -13.82 -18.40
CA ALA A 382 -11.80 -13.75 -19.54
C ALA A 382 -13.22 -14.08 -19.09
N GLU A 383 -13.40 -15.09 -18.22
CA GLU A 383 -14.71 -15.47 -17.66
C GLU A 383 -15.31 -14.33 -16.81
N ALA A 384 -14.51 -13.71 -15.92
CA ALA A 384 -14.95 -12.58 -15.11
C ALA A 384 -15.36 -11.37 -15.98
N ARG A 385 -14.62 -11.09 -17.04
CA ARG A 385 -14.96 -10.02 -18.01
C ARG A 385 -16.26 -10.33 -18.74
N ALA A 386 -16.45 -11.56 -19.21
CA ALA A 386 -17.68 -11.97 -19.87
C ALA A 386 -18.90 -11.86 -18.92
N ALA A 387 -18.73 -12.16 -17.63
CA ALA A 387 -19.77 -11.97 -16.62
C ALA A 387 -20.14 -10.48 -16.44
N LEU A 388 -19.14 -9.60 -16.39
CA LEU A 388 -19.36 -8.14 -16.33
C LEU A 388 -20.06 -7.63 -17.60
N ASP A 389 -19.62 -8.06 -18.77
CA ASP A 389 -20.23 -7.69 -20.06
C ASP A 389 -21.70 -8.12 -20.12
N ALA A 390 -22.02 -9.32 -19.64
CA ALA A 390 -23.40 -9.82 -19.56
C ALA A 390 -24.29 -8.98 -18.62
N LEU A 391 -23.70 -8.33 -17.62
CA LEU A 391 -24.39 -7.38 -16.73
C LEU A 391 -24.46 -5.96 -17.30
N GLY A 392 -23.89 -5.69 -18.48
CA GLY A 392 -23.76 -4.34 -19.03
C GLY A 392 -22.88 -3.42 -18.16
N SER A 393 -21.90 -3.99 -17.45
CA SER A 393 -21.06 -3.29 -16.50
C SER A 393 -19.93 -2.53 -17.18
N SER A 394 -19.60 -1.35 -16.64
CA SER A 394 -18.43 -0.57 -17.05
C SER A 394 -17.19 -0.82 -16.17
N VAL A 395 -17.25 -1.79 -15.27
CA VAL A 395 -16.14 -2.14 -14.36
C VAL A 395 -14.97 -2.69 -15.18
N LEU A 396 -13.80 -2.08 -15.03
CA LEU A 396 -12.56 -2.63 -15.57
C LEU A 396 -12.17 -3.88 -14.76
N CYS A 397 -11.91 -5.00 -15.42
CA CYS A 397 -11.47 -6.22 -14.74
C CYS A 397 -10.05 -6.60 -15.15
N THR A 398 -9.18 -6.78 -14.15
CA THR A 398 -7.76 -7.12 -14.33
C THR A 398 -7.32 -8.22 -13.37
N ALA A 399 -6.17 -8.84 -13.64
CA ALA A 399 -5.43 -9.70 -12.72
C ALA A 399 -3.99 -9.16 -12.67
N PRO A 400 -3.62 -8.42 -11.62
CA PRO A 400 -2.31 -7.78 -11.56
C PRO A 400 -1.18 -8.83 -11.49
N PRO A 401 -0.12 -8.71 -12.30
CA PRO A 401 1.09 -9.50 -12.10
C PRO A 401 1.86 -9.11 -10.84
N GLU A 402 2.68 -10.02 -10.31
CA GLU A 402 3.70 -9.66 -9.32
C GLU A 402 4.60 -8.53 -9.82
N PHE A 403 5.05 -7.68 -8.91
CA PHE A 403 5.89 -6.50 -9.15
C PHE A 403 5.22 -5.39 -9.95
N SER A 404 3.98 -5.60 -10.44
CA SER A 404 3.24 -4.52 -11.07
C SER A 404 2.81 -3.46 -10.05
N ARG A 405 2.59 -2.24 -10.55
CA ARG A 405 2.25 -1.09 -9.71
C ARG A 405 1.03 -0.37 -10.27
N ARG A 406 0.23 0.19 -9.36
CA ARG A 406 -0.89 1.09 -9.68
C ARG A 406 -0.74 2.38 -8.90
N ARG A 407 -1.13 3.49 -9.52
CA ARG A 407 -1.22 4.80 -8.87
C ARG A 407 -2.66 5.26 -8.86
N MET A 408 -3.19 5.53 -7.68
CA MET A 408 -4.47 6.22 -7.53
C MET A 408 -4.18 7.71 -7.38
N THR A 409 -4.45 8.48 -8.42
CA THR A 409 -4.15 9.92 -8.44
C THR A 409 -5.11 10.70 -7.55
N ALA A 410 -4.73 11.92 -7.18
CA ALA A 410 -5.60 12.83 -6.44
C ALA A 410 -6.91 13.15 -7.18
N SER A 411 -6.92 13.05 -8.51
CA SER A 411 -8.13 13.22 -9.35
C SER A 411 -9.02 11.96 -9.42
N GLY A 412 -8.67 10.88 -8.73
CA GLY A 412 -9.42 9.62 -8.73
C GLY A 412 -9.21 8.75 -9.97
N MET A 413 -8.16 9.02 -10.75
CA MET A 413 -7.75 8.17 -11.86
C MET A 413 -6.83 7.06 -11.35
N VAL A 414 -7.00 5.83 -11.86
CA VAL A 414 -6.07 4.72 -11.63
C VAL A 414 -5.15 4.60 -12.83
N ALA A 415 -3.85 4.72 -12.61
CA ALA A 415 -2.83 4.61 -13.64
C ALA A 415 -1.90 3.43 -13.38
N GLU A 416 -1.41 2.81 -14.45
CA GLU A 416 -0.35 1.80 -14.37
C GLU A 416 1.02 2.49 -14.29
N LEU A 417 1.88 2.03 -13.38
CA LEU A 417 3.26 2.47 -13.26
C LEU A 417 4.22 1.40 -13.80
N PRO A 418 5.46 1.77 -14.14
CA PRO A 418 6.50 0.77 -14.42
C PRO A 418 6.61 -0.23 -13.27
N PRO A 419 6.79 -1.53 -13.56
CA PRO A 419 6.96 -2.53 -12.53
C PRO A 419 8.23 -2.28 -11.71
N VAL A 420 8.28 -2.85 -10.51
CA VAL A 420 9.50 -2.86 -9.70
C VAL A 420 10.54 -3.71 -10.45
N GLU A 421 11.73 -3.16 -10.65
CA GLU A 421 12.88 -3.92 -11.16
C GLU A 421 13.43 -4.83 -10.06
N ASN A 422 13.66 -6.10 -10.39
CA ASN A 422 14.20 -7.13 -9.48
C ASN A 422 15.71 -7.26 -9.60
#